data_ee25cb34f613bd9d08bb94dbbfae3bb9
#
_entry.id   ee25cb34f613bd9d08bb94dbbfae3bb9
#
_cell.length_a   1.000
_cell.length_b   1.000
_cell.length_c   1.000
_cell.angle_alpha   90.00
_cell.angle_beta   90.00
_cell.angle_gamma   90.00
#
_symmetry.space_group_name_H-M   'P 1'
#
loop_
_entity.id
_entity.type
_entity.pdbx_description
1 polymer ?
#
loop_
_entity_poly.entity_id
_entity_poly.type
_entity_poly.pdbx_seq_one_letter_code
_entity_poly.pdbx_strand_id
1 'polypeptide(L)' 'MNDFLRFFNKIVADYPMHLNIGYNKVADWGIYIYKRGCGENGKDLVIVNVSDCDMDLCFARAQVQLKEWLSENNGGY' A
#
# COMPACT_ATOMS: atom_id res chain seq x y z
N MET A 1 -12.44 -1.88 -5.18
CA MET A 1 -11.77 -2.68 -4.14
C MET A 1 -11.06 -3.91 -4.69
N ASN A 2 -11.77 -4.72 -5.45
CA ASN A 2 -11.18 -5.94 -6.00
C ASN A 2 -9.97 -5.71 -6.91
N ASP A 3 -9.99 -4.62 -7.67
CA ASP A 3 -8.88 -4.29 -8.56
C ASP A 3 -7.60 -3.99 -7.79
N PHE A 4 -7.69 -3.27 -6.68
CA PHE A 4 -6.54 -3.01 -5.84
C PHE A 4 -5.98 -4.30 -5.25
N LEU A 5 -6.84 -5.15 -4.69
CA LEU A 5 -6.40 -6.39 -4.07
C LEU A 5 -5.79 -7.36 -5.07
N ARG A 6 -6.33 -7.42 -6.28
CA ARG A 6 -5.76 -8.23 -7.36
C ARG A 6 -4.40 -7.70 -7.78
N PHE A 7 -4.28 -6.39 -7.92
CA PHE A 7 -3.00 -5.76 -8.25
C PHE A 7 -1.97 -6.03 -7.16
N PHE A 8 -2.35 -5.84 -5.90
CA PHE A 8 -1.46 -6.09 -4.77
C PHE A 8 -1.02 -7.56 -4.72
N ASN A 9 -1.95 -8.49 -4.91
CA ASN A 9 -1.64 -9.91 -4.88
C ASN A 9 -0.63 -10.30 -5.97
N LYS A 10 -0.75 -9.69 -7.14
CA LYS A 10 0.18 -9.91 -8.25
C LYS A 10 1.58 -9.39 -7.91
N ILE A 11 1.65 -8.22 -7.30
CA ILE A 11 2.92 -7.58 -6.98
C ILE A 11 3.62 -8.29 -5.82
N VAL A 12 2.89 -8.72 -4.80
CA VAL A 12 3.48 -9.32 -3.61
C VAL A 12 4.15 -10.65 -3.90
N ALA A 13 3.79 -11.30 -5.00
CA ALA A 13 4.45 -12.54 -5.41
C ALA A 13 5.93 -12.31 -5.74
N ASP A 14 6.26 -11.14 -6.30
CA ASP A 14 7.62 -10.78 -6.68
C ASP A 14 8.29 -9.87 -5.65
N TYR A 15 7.52 -9.04 -4.96
CA TYR A 15 8.03 -8.06 -4.00
C TYR A 15 7.32 -8.23 -2.67
N PRO A 16 7.83 -9.11 -1.78
CA PRO A 16 7.17 -9.36 -0.49
C PRO A 16 6.99 -8.08 0.32
N MET A 17 5.76 -7.82 0.70
CA MET A 17 5.41 -6.65 1.50
C MET A 17 4.15 -6.98 2.32
N HIS A 18 3.87 -6.17 3.33
CA HIS A 18 2.73 -6.38 4.21
C HIS A 18 1.68 -5.32 3.95
N LEU A 19 0.42 -5.76 3.97
CA LEU A 19 -0.73 -4.89 3.74
C LEU A 19 -1.62 -4.88 4.99
N ASN A 20 -1.94 -3.70 5.47
CA ASN A 20 -2.94 -3.51 6.52
C ASN A 20 -4.05 -2.61 5.99
N ILE A 21 -5.28 -3.08 6.14
CA ILE A 21 -6.47 -2.31 5.80
C ILE A 21 -7.29 -2.20 7.08
N GLY A 22 -7.60 -0.98 7.49
CA GLY A 22 -8.35 -0.75 8.70
C GLY A 22 -9.49 0.23 8.49
N TYR A 23 -10.50 0.11 9.34
CA TYR A 23 -11.59 1.06 9.40
C TYR A 23 -11.82 1.44 10.85
N ASN A 24 -11.97 2.75 11.08
CA ASN A 24 -12.22 3.29 12.41
C ASN A 24 -13.15 4.50 12.25
N LYS A 25 -14.11 4.62 13.13
CA LYS A 25 -15.08 5.73 13.08
C LYS A 25 -14.41 7.10 13.19
N VAL A 26 -13.26 7.16 13.83
CA VAL A 26 -12.50 8.40 14.00
C VAL A 26 -11.55 8.65 12.83
N ALA A 27 -10.87 7.60 12.36
CA ALA A 27 -9.84 7.70 11.34
C ALA A 27 -10.28 7.24 9.95
N ASP A 28 -11.53 6.82 9.80
CA ASP A 28 -12.10 6.36 8.53
C ASP A 28 -11.36 5.13 7.98
N TRP A 29 -11.30 4.99 6.64
CA TRP A 29 -10.59 3.91 6.00
C TRP A 29 -9.10 4.23 5.92
N GLY A 30 -8.27 3.25 6.23
CA GLY A 30 -6.82 3.40 6.13
C GLY A 30 -6.19 2.22 5.42
N ILE A 31 -5.23 2.49 4.54
CA ILE A 31 -4.46 1.46 3.83
C ILE A 31 -2.98 1.74 4.08
N TYR A 32 -2.29 0.73 4.58
CA TYR A 32 -0.89 0.85 4.95
C TYR A 32 -0.13 -0.34 4.37
N ILE A 33 0.85 -0.06 3.52
CA ILE A 33 1.71 -1.09 2.92
C ILE A 33 3.15 -0.79 3.32
N TYR A 34 3.86 -1.81 3.80
CA TYR A 34 5.23 -1.63 4.26
C TYR A 34 6.06 -2.88 3.99
N LYS A 35 7.37 -2.69 3.92
CA LYS A 35 8.37 -3.75 3.89
C LYS A 35 9.06 -3.82 5.23
N ARG A 36 9.05 -4.98 5.84
CA ARG A 36 9.59 -5.18 7.17
C ARG A 36 11.12 -5.16 7.14
N GLY A 37 11.71 -4.31 7.99
CA GLY A 37 13.17 -4.26 8.15
C GLY A 37 13.93 -3.64 6.99
N CYS A 38 13.24 -3.05 6.01
CA CYS A 38 13.88 -2.46 4.84
C CYS A 38 14.08 -0.94 4.95
N GLY A 39 13.63 -0.33 6.03
CA GLY A 39 13.80 1.09 6.29
C GLY A 39 15.12 1.39 6.97
N GLU A 40 15.34 2.66 7.30
CA GLU A 40 16.53 3.08 8.02
C GLU A 40 16.61 2.43 9.40
N ASN A 41 17.83 2.06 9.80
CA ASN A 41 18.11 1.45 11.12
C ASN A 41 17.29 0.19 11.39
N GLY A 42 16.93 -0.58 10.35
CA GLY A 42 16.16 -1.80 10.49
C GLY A 42 14.68 -1.59 10.75
N LYS A 43 14.20 -0.37 10.60
CA LYS A 43 12.78 -0.07 10.73
C LYS A 43 12.02 -0.49 9.46
N ASP A 44 10.69 -0.53 9.55
CA ASP A 44 9.86 -0.85 8.40
C ASP A 44 9.90 0.27 7.36
N LEU A 45 9.99 -0.10 6.09
CA LEU A 45 9.91 0.85 4.99
C LEU A 45 8.44 1.02 4.59
N VAL A 46 7.90 2.21 4.81
CA VAL A 46 6.52 2.53 4.44
C VAL A 46 6.45 2.82 2.95
N ILE A 47 5.61 2.08 2.25
CA ILE A 47 5.41 2.25 0.80
C ILE A 47 4.15 3.06 0.52
N VAL A 48 3.05 2.70 1.19
CA VAL A 48 1.76 3.36 1.04
C VAL A 48 1.20 3.64 2.42
N ASN A 49 0.69 4.86 2.61
CA ASN A 49 -0.02 5.24 3.82
C ASN A 49 -1.10 6.24 3.42
N VAL A 50 -2.32 5.75 3.26
CA VAL A 50 -3.45 6.53 2.79
C VAL A 50 -4.61 6.38 3.74
N SER A 51 -5.34 7.46 3.98
CA SER A 51 -6.60 7.40 4.71
C SER A 51 -7.63 8.30 4.04
N ASP A 52 -8.87 7.86 4.04
CA ASP A 52 -9.97 8.60 3.43
C ASP A 52 -11.30 8.10 3.99
N CYS A 53 -12.31 8.95 4.01
CA CYS A 53 -13.66 8.56 4.45
C CYS A 53 -14.39 7.74 3.38
N ASP A 54 -13.99 7.85 2.13
CA ASP A 54 -14.54 7.09 1.02
C ASP A 54 -13.66 5.87 0.74
N MET A 55 -14.24 4.68 0.89
CA MET A 55 -13.51 3.42 0.68
C MET A 55 -12.93 3.32 -0.72
N ASP A 56 -13.72 3.60 -1.73
CA ASP A 56 -13.28 3.47 -3.13
C ASP A 56 -12.15 4.45 -3.46
N LEU A 57 -12.26 5.67 -2.96
CA LEU A 57 -11.22 6.67 -3.14
C LEU A 57 -9.95 6.29 -2.39
N CYS A 58 -10.08 5.73 -1.19
CA CYS A 58 -8.94 5.26 -0.42
C CYS A 58 -8.16 4.18 -1.17
N PHE A 59 -8.85 3.19 -1.72
CA PHE A 59 -8.22 2.13 -2.50
C PHE A 59 -7.61 2.67 -3.80
N ALA A 60 -8.28 3.61 -4.47
CA ALA A 60 -7.73 4.21 -5.68
C ALA A 60 -6.43 4.97 -5.41
N ARG A 61 -6.39 5.73 -4.33
CA ARG A 61 -5.18 6.46 -3.92
C ARG A 61 -4.05 5.51 -3.55
N ALA A 62 -4.37 4.45 -2.83
CA ALA A 62 -3.37 3.46 -2.45
C ALA A 62 -2.76 2.80 -3.69
N GLN A 63 -3.58 2.48 -4.68
CA GLN A 63 -3.10 1.87 -5.91
C GLN A 63 -2.17 2.81 -6.68
N VAL A 64 -2.51 4.10 -6.75
CA VAL A 64 -1.66 5.10 -7.40
C VAL A 64 -0.32 5.20 -6.68
N GLN A 65 -0.33 5.30 -5.36
CA GLN A 65 0.91 5.41 -4.59
C GLN A 65 1.78 4.16 -4.74
N LEU A 66 1.16 2.98 -4.76
CA LEU A 66 1.91 1.74 -4.94
C LEU A 66 2.55 1.69 -6.32
N LYS A 67 1.83 2.06 -7.36
CA LYS A 67 2.36 2.10 -8.73
C LYS A 67 3.51 3.10 -8.86
N GLU A 68 3.39 4.27 -8.25
CA GLU A 68 4.44 5.27 -8.26
C GLU A 68 5.70 4.75 -7.58
N TRP A 69 5.54 4.10 -6.42
CA TRP A 69 6.68 3.53 -5.70
C TRP A 69 7.38 2.46 -6.53
N LEU A 70 6.62 1.57 -7.16
CA LEU A 70 7.18 0.51 -7.98
C LEU A 70 7.93 1.09 -9.19
N SER A 71 7.38 2.13 -9.80
CA SER A 71 8.02 2.79 -10.93
C SER A 71 9.34 3.43 -10.54
N GLU A 72 9.40 4.05 -9.36
CA GLU A 72 10.61 4.72 -8.89
C GLU A 72 11.68 3.76 -8.39
N ASN A 73 11.28 2.67 -7.75
CA ASN A 73 12.21 1.78 -7.06
C ASN A 73 12.54 0.51 -7.81
N ASN A 74 11.64 0.05 -8.69
CA ASN A 74 11.84 -1.23 -9.41
C ASN A 74 11.75 -1.09 -10.92
N GLY A 75 11.65 0.13 -11.42
CA GLY A 75 11.56 0.37 -12.85
C GLY A 75 10.23 -0.01 -13.48
N GLY A 76 9.22 -0.25 -12.67
CA GLY A 76 7.89 -0.60 -13.15
C GLY A 76 7.26 -1.76 -12.40
N TYR A 77 6.11 -2.19 -12.90
CA TYR A 77 5.30 -3.23 -12.25
C TYR A 77 4.68 -4.19 -13.25
#